data_59139c72789d51de3c4d35c14561498d
#
_entry.id   59139c72789d51de3c4d35c14561498d
#
_cell.length_a   1.000
_cell.length_b   1.000
_cell.length_c   1.000
_cell.angle_alpha   90.00
_cell.angle_beta   90.00
_cell.angle_gamma   90.00
#
_symmetry.space_group_name_H-M   'P 1'
#
loop_
_entity.id
_entity.type
_entity.pdbx_description
1 polymer ?
#
loop_
_entity_poly.entity_id
_entity_poly.type
_entity_poly.pdbx_seq_one_letter_code
_entity_poly.pdbx_strand_id
1 'polypeptide(L)'
;MKVVVISASPRKIGKTQTIMKYVAEYILDNDAGISPLEVKFINLSEGGIDYYTGDGTFSDTTKQAIKNITEADVWIIGTPIYNSFFSSALKNLFEYIDYKKTAGKTAGLVIVASGNTGFADVQTLLTQLMSYFNVITNPRAVFVTADTVHNGEIIKKDVNSRLNQLV
;
A
#
# COMPACT_ATOMS: atom_id res chain seq x y z
N MET A 1 -15.17 1.98 10.12
CA MET A 1 -14.36 2.03 8.88
C MET A 1 -13.16 1.12 9.03
N LYS A 2 -12.90 0.27 8.05
CA LYS A 2 -11.71 -0.61 8.03
C LYS A 2 -10.72 -0.11 7.00
N VAL A 3 -9.48 0.08 7.41
CA VAL A 3 -8.38 0.54 6.56
C VAL A 3 -7.31 -0.53 6.51
N VAL A 4 -6.82 -0.87 5.33
CA VAL A 4 -5.60 -1.66 5.18
C VAL A 4 -4.48 -0.81 4.61
N VAL A 5 -3.36 -0.79 5.30
CA VAL A 5 -2.12 -0.12 4.87
C VAL A 5 -1.13 -1.18 4.42
N ILE A 6 -0.70 -1.11 3.16
CA ILE A 6 0.18 -2.12 2.55
C ILE A 6 1.55 -1.51 2.26
N SER A 7 2.57 -2.01 2.92
CA SER A 7 3.98 -1.75 2.59
C SER A 7 4.48 -2.82 1.63
N ALA A 8 4.53 -2.48 0.34
CA ALA A 8 4.77 -3.45 -0.72
C ALA A 8 6.25 -3.66 -1.08
N SER A 9 7.18 -3.17 -0.29
CA SER A 9 8.61 -3.45 -0.49
C SER A 9 8.98 -4.82 0.06
N PRO A 10 9.63 -5.72 -0.71
CA PRO A 10 10.15 -6.98 -0.18
C PRO A 10 11.48 -6.81 0.59
N ARG A 11 12.07 -5.62 0.61
CA ARG A 11 13.33 -5.37 1.31
C ARG A 11 13.11 -5.23 2.81
N LYS A 12 13.86 -6.00 3.63
CA LYS A 12 13.76 -6.00 5.11
C LYS A 12 14.01 -4.63 5.74
N ILE A 13 14.90 -3.83 5.17
CA ILE A 13 15.16 -2.46 5.59
C ILE A 13 14.86 -1.57 4.39
N GLY A 14 13.64 -1.08 4.33
CA GLY A 14 13.14 -0.32 3.18
C GLY A 14 12.46 0.98 3.57
N LYS A 15 12.77 2.04 2.83
CA LYS A 15 12.15 3.37 3.03
C LYS A 15 10.63 3.33 2.86
N THR A 16 10.12 2.47 1.98
CA THR A 16 8.68 2.25 1.83
C THR A 16 8.04 1.81 3.15
N GLN A 17 8.68 0.90 3.89
CA GLN A 17 8.16 0.46 5.19
C GLN A 17 8.07 1.60 6.20
N THR A 18 9.13 2.42 6.31
CA THR A 18 9.14 3.59 7.20
C THR A 18 7.99 4.55 6.88
N ILE A 19 7.81 4.86 5.58
CA ILE A 19 6.76 5.76 5.12
C ILE A 19 5.38 5.18 5.43
N MET A 20 5.16 3.89 5.14
CA MET A 20 3.85 3.27 5.35
C MET A 20 3.52 3.02 6.82
N LYS A 21 4.52 2.83 7.69
CA LYS A 21 4.31 2.84 9.15
C LYS A 21 3.85 4.20 9.63
N TYR A 22 4.52 5.28 9.20
CA TYR A 22 4.09 6.64 9.51
C TYR A 22 2.64 6.89 9.10
N VAL A 23 2.24 6.45 7.90
CA VAL A 23 0.85 6.61 7.42
C VAL A 23 -0.13 5.84 8.33
N ALA A 24 0.19 4.61 8.70
CA ALA A 24 -0.68 3.82 9.58
C ALA A 24 -0.83 4.43 10.98
N GLU A 25 0.27 4.93 11.55
CA GLU A 25 0.29 5.63 12.85
C GLU A 25 -0.52 6.94 12.76
N TYR A 26 -0.30 7.73 11.70
CA TYR A 26 -1.03 8.99 11.49
C TYR A 26 -2.55 8.77 11.40
N ILE A 27 -3.01 7.71 10.72
CA ILE A 27 -4.44 7.37 10.65
C ILE A 27 -5.01 7.08 12.05
N LEU A 28 -4.27 6.33 12.86
CA LEU A 28 -4.71 5.97 14.22
C LEU A 28 -4.73 7.19 15.16
N ASP A 29 -3.71 8.04 15.09
CA ASP A 29 -3.55 9.22 15.95
C ASP A 29 -4.56 10.33 15.61
N ASN A 30 -5.11 10.34 14.41
CA ASN A 30 -6.07 11.36 13.94
C ASN A 30 -7.49 10.79 13.77
N ASP A 31 -7.82 9.68 14.41
CA ASP A 31 -9.19 9.16 14.45
C ASP A 31 -10.12 10.17 15.13
N ALA A 32 -11.05 10.72 14.37
CA ALA A 32 -12.02 11.68 14.88
C ALA A 32 -13.08 11.05 15.82
N GLY A 33 -13.04 9.74 16.06
CA GLY A 33 -13.96 9.03 16.93
C GLY A 33 -15.41 8.99 16.44
N ILE A 34 -15.66 9.32 15.16
CA ILE A 34 -17.01 9.39 14.59
C ILE A 34 -17.59 7.98 14.38
N SER A 35 -16.73 7.00 14.08
CA SER A 35 -17.09 5.60 13.93
C SER A 35 -15.91 4.71 14.33
N PRO A 36 -16.12 3.46 14.74
CA PRO A 36 -15.03 2.55 15.04
C PRO A 36 -14.06 2.45 13.85
N LEU A 37 -12.79 2.78 14.11
CA LEU A 37 -11.70 2.69 13.13
C LEU A 37 -10.86 1.44 13.41
N GLU A 38 -10.65 0.64 12.38
CA GLU A 38 -9.74 -0.51 12.42
C GLU A 38 -8.69 -0.36 11.34
N VAL A 39 -7.41 -0.32 11.72
CA VAL A 39 -6.28 -0.23 10.80
C VAL A 39 -5.50 -1.55 10.82
N LYS A 40 -5.34 -2.18 9.67
CA LYS A 40 -4.49 -3.36 9.48
C LYS A 40 -3.26 -2.98 8.67
N PHE A 41 -2.09 -3.39 9.13
CA PHE A 41 -0.82 -3.17 8.44
C PHE A 41 -0.31 -4.49 7.84
N ILE A 42 -0.08 -4.49 6.52
CA ILE A 42 0.53 -5.62 5.80
C ILE A 42 1.91 -5.18 5.33
N ASN A 43 2.94 -5.88 5.80
CA ASN A 43 4.32 -5.59 5.45
C ASN A 43 4.94 -6.75 4.64
N LEU A 44 5.11 -6.55 3.34
CA LEU A 44 5.63 -7.60 2.45
C LEU A 44 7.14 -7.86 2.62
N SER A 45 7.85 -7.06 3.43
CA SER A 45 9.25 -7.32 3.77
C SER A 45 9.42 -8.40 4.84
N GLU A 46 8.38 -8.71 5.59
CA GLU A 46 8.42 -9.76 6.62
C GLU A 46 8.28 -11.16 6.03
N GLY A 47 7.91 -11.26 4.75
CA GLY A 47 7.65 -12.50 4.06
C GLY A 47 6.30 -13.11 4.47
N GLY A 48 6.13 -14.41 4.23
CA GLY A 48 4.93 -15.15 4.64
C GLY A 48 3.76 -15.10 3.65
N ILE A 49 3.86 -14.29 2.60
CA ILE A 49 2.92 -14.39 1.47
C ILE A 49 3.47 -15.42 0.49
N ASP A 50 2.70 -16.47 0.28
CA ASP A 50 3.08 -17.52 -0.65
C ASP A 50 3.16 -17.00 -2.09
N TYR A 51 3.93 -17.70 -2.93
CA TYR A 51 3.84 -17.48 -4.37
C TYR A 51 2.51 -18.03 -4.89
N TYR A 52 1.82 -17.20 -5.67
CA TYR A 52 0.57 -17.59 -6.31
C TYR A 52 0.81 -18.68 -7.36
N THR A 53 0.23 -19.85 -7.14
CA THR A 53 0.31 -21.01 -8.02
C THR A 53 -1.01 -21.36 -8.70
N GLY A 54 -2.11 -20.75 -8.24
CA GLY A 54 -3.45 -21.01 -8.77
C GLY A 54 -4.09 -22.30 -8.27
N ASP A 55 -3.43 -23.07 -7.41
CA ASP A 55 -3.93 -24.36 -6.91
C ASP A 55 -4.86 -24.23 -5.68
N GLY A 56 -5.02 -23.01 -5.16
CA GLY A 56 -5.89 -22.72 -4.01
C GLY A 56 -5.30 -23.09 -2.66
N THR A 57 -4.03 -23.55 -2.62
CA THR A 57 -3.32 -23.88 -1.38
C THR A 57 -2.43 -22.72 -0.95
N PHE A 58 -2.60 -22.21 0.26
CA PHE A 58 -1.78 -21.13 0.80
C PHE A 58 -1.81 -21.07 2.32
N SER A 59 -0.77 -20.50 2.91
CA SER A 59 -0.55 -20.39 4.35
C SER A 59 -1.62 -19.53 5.05
N ASP A 60 -1.69 -19.64 6.37
CA ASP A 60 -2.60 -18.83 7.17
C ASP A 60 -2.21 -17.34 7.13
N THR A 61 -0.93 -17.01 6.95
CA THR A 61 -0.46 -15.64 6.74
C THR A 61 -1.05 -15.05 5.45
N THR A 62 -0.99 -15.79 4.35
CA THR A 62 -1.61 -15.37 3.07
C THR A 62 -3.12 -15.24 3.20
N LYS A 63 -3.80 -16.22 3.84
CA LYS A 63 -5.25 -16.14 4.12
C LYS A 63 -5.62 -14.89 4.90
N GLN A 64 -4.85 -14.56 5.95
CA GLN A 64 -5.11 -13.38 6.76
C GLN A 64 -4.91 -12.08 5.97
N ALA A 65 -3.89 -12.00 5.11
CA ALA A 65 -3.66 -10.85 4.25
C ALA A 65 -4.82 -10.65 3.26
N ILE A 66 -5.27 -11.72 2.59
CA ILE A 66 -6.43 -11.72 1.70
C ILE A 66 -7.67 -11.21 2.44
N LYS A 67 -7.93 -11.75 3.64
CA LYS A 67 -9.06 -11.34 4.47
C LYS A 67 -9.00 -9.84 4.80
N ASN A 68 -7.86 -9.35 5.28
CA ASN A 68 -7.67 -7.95 5.64
C ASN A 68 -7.93 -7.01 4.45
N ILE A 69 -7.44 -7.36 3.25
CA ILE A 69 -7.65 -6.58 2.03
C ILE A 69 -9.12 -6.61 1.60
N THR A 70 -9.72 -7.80 1.62
CA THR A 70 -11.10 -7.99 1.15
C THR A 70 -12.12 -7.32 2.08
N GLU A 71 -11.87 -7.29 3.40
CA GLU A 71 -12.77 -6.68 4.39
C GLU A 71 -12.57 -5.17 4.55
N ALA A 72 -11.42 -4.61 4.13
CA ALA A 72 -11.16 -3.19 4.27
C ALA A 72 -12.03 -2.35 3.32
N ASP A 73 -12.49 -1.20 3.79
CA ASP A 73 -13.21 -0.19 3.01
C ASP A 73 -12.22 0.68 2.21
N VAL A 74 -11.05 0.91 2.80
CA VAL A 74 -9.99 1.79 2.25
C VAL A 74 -8.67 1.03 2.18
N TRP A 75 -7.99 1.13 1.03
CA TRP A 75 -6.65 0.61 0.81
C TRP A 75 -5.64 1.74 0.68
N ILE A 76 -4.60 1.75 1.52
CA ILE A 76 -3.46 2.64 1.34
C ILE A 76 -2.27 1.80 0.91
N ILE A 77 -1.86 1.96 -0.34
CA ILE A 77 -0.87 1.10 -0.98
C ILE A 77 0.43 1.87 -1.20
N GLY A 78 1.48 1.47 -0.50
CA GLY A 78 2.83 1.99 -0.68
C GLY A 78 3.72 1.01 -1.44
N THR A 79 4.24 1.41 -2.60
CA THR A 79 5.12 0.57 -3.42
C THR A 79 6.40 1.27 -3.81
N PRO A 80 7.56 0.57 -3.82
CA PRO A 80 8.75 1.08 -4.47
C PRO A 80 8.63 0.96 -6.00
N ILE A 81 9.40 1.78 -6.73
CA ILE A 81 9.65 1.58 -8.16
C ILE A 81 10.85 0.65 -8.32
N TYR A 82 10.63 -0.49 -8.94
CA TYR A 82 11.67 -1.43 -9.35
C TYR A 82 11.60 -1.67 -10.87
N ASN A 83 12.68 -1.35 -11.58
CA ASN A 83 12.75 -1.50 -13.04
C ASN A 83 11.53 -0.90 -13.75
N SER A 84 11.18 0.34 -13.40
CA SER A 84 10.04 1.10 -13.95
C SER A 84 8.65 0.52 -13.65
N PHE A 85 8.55 -0.39 -12.68
CA PHE A 85 7.30 -1.04 -12.30
C PHE A 85 7.06 -0.97 -10.79
N PHE A 86 5.82 -1.22 -10.35
CA PHE A 86 5.57 -1.47 -8.92
C PHE A 86 6.13 -2.85 -8.53
N SER A 87 6.24 -3.10 -7.23
CA SER A 87 6.89 -4.31 -6.72
C SER A 87 6.17 -5.60 -7.16
N SER A 88 6.94 -6.62 -7.53
CA SER A 88 6.42 -7.96 -7.85
C SER A 88 5.73 -8.61 -6.63
N ALA A 89 6.16 -8.29 -5.42
CA ALA A 89 5.51 -8.77 -4.20
C ALA A 89 4.07 -8.24 -4.07
N LEU A 90 3.83 -6.98 -4.50
CA LEU A 90 2.48 -6.41 -4.56
C LEU A 90 1.64 -7.14 -5.61
N LYS A 91 2.19 -7.37 -6.80
CA LYS A 91 1.47 -8.08 -7.86
C LYS A 91 1.10 -9.49 -7.41
N ASN A 92 2.04 -10.21 -6.80
CA ASN A 92 1.80 -11.54 -6.26
C ASN A 92 0.66 -11.54 -5.21
N LEU A 93 0.64 -10.58 -4.28
CA LEU A 93 -0.43 -10.45 -3.29
C LEU A 93 -1.80 -10.23 -3.96
N PHE A 94 -1.85 -9.40 -5.00
CA PHE A 94 -3.09 -9.11 -5.70
C PHE A 94 -3.61 -10.26 -6.60
N GLU A 95 -2.78 -11.27 -6.92
CA GLU A 95 -3.26 -12.49 -7.59
C GLU A 95 -4.26 -13.30 -6.75
N TYR A 96 -4.20 -13.17 -5.43
CA TYR A 96 -5.10 -13.85 -4.51
C TYR A 96 -6.45 -13.13 -4.33
N ILE A 97 -6.57 -11.87 -4.76
CA ILE A 97 -7.75 -11.05 -4.45
C ILE A 97 -8.87 -11.30 -5.45
N ASP A 98 -10.02 -11.70 -4.96
CA ASP A 98 -11.23 -11.84 -5.77
C ASP A 98 -11.85 -10.46 -6.05
N TYR A 99 -11.77 -10.02 -7.30
CA TYR A 99 -12.30 -8.72 -7.77
C TYR A 99 -13.81 -8.55 -7.50
N LYS A 100 -14.57 -9.64 -7.36
CA LYS A 100 -16.00 -9.59 -7.05
C LYS A 100 -16.30 -9.07 -5.65
N LYS A 101 -15.29 -9.08 -4.77
CA LYS A 101 -15.41 -8.66 -3.35
C LYS A 101 -14.83 -7.27 -3.10
N THR A 102 -14.43 -6.54 -4.14
CA THR A 102 -13.66 -5.29 -3.98
C THR A 102 -14.34 -4.05 -4.53
N ALA A 103 -15.48 -4.21 -5.19
CA ALA A 103 -16.21 -3.10 -5.78
C ALA A 103 -16.62 -2.05 -4.73
N GLY A 104 -16.42 -0.77 -5.09
CA GLY A 104 -16.81 0.38 -4.26
C GLY A 104 -15.83 0.76 -3.16
N LYS A 105 -14.72 0.04 -2.99
CA LYS A 105 -13.64 0.43 -2.09
C LYS A 105 -12.88 1.63 -2.65
N THR A 106 -12.14 2.33 -1.79
CA THR A 106 -11.26 3.43 -2.22
C THR A 106 -9.81 3.08 -2.00
N ALA A 107 -8.90 3.65 -2.81
CA ALA A 107 -7.46 3.44 -2.67
C ALA A 107 -6.68 4.74 -2.74
N GLY A 108 -5.74 4.91 -1.80
CA GLY A 108 -4.69 5.90 -1.82
C GLY A 108 -3.35 5.27 -2.21
N LEU A 109 -2.56 5.97 -3.02
CA LEU A 109 -1.30 5.45 -3.55
C LEU A 109 -0.10 6.26 -3.07
N VAL A 110 0.92 5.55 -2.57
CA VAL A 110 2.23 6.10 -2.20
C VAL A 110 3.30 5.40 -3.03
N ILE A 111 4.03 6.16 -3.83
CA ILE A 111 5.03 5.62 -4.76
C ILE A 111 6.40 6.12 -4.34
N VAL A 112 7.32 5.20 -4.06
CA VAL A 112 8.65 5.48 -3.53
C VAL A 112 9.72 5.14 -4.59
N ALA A 113 10.57 6.10 -4.94
CA ALA A 113 11.64 5.90 -5.91
C ALA A 113 12.99 6.37 -5.39
N SER A 114 14.08 5.88 -5.98
CA SER A 114 15.43 6.37 -5.69
C SER A 114 15.70 7.75 -6.29
N GLY A 115 15.00 8.11 -7.35
CA GLY A 115 15.08 9.39 -8.07
C GLY A 115 13.71 9.92 -8.49
N ASN A 116 13.68 10.84 -9.44
CA ASN A 116 12.45 11.57 -9.83
C ASN A 116 11.76 10.98 -11.08
N THR A 117 12.13 9.81 -11.54
CA THR A 117 11.59 9.19 -12.76
C THR A 117 10.65 8.02 -12.46
N GLY A 118 9.70 7.76 -13.35
CA GLY A 118 8.81 6.60 -13.31
C GLY A 118 7.60 6.71 -12.39
N PHE A 119 7.40 7.83 -11.69
CA PHE A 119 6.25 7.98 -10.78
C PHE A 119 4.91 7.93 -11.51
N ALA A 120 4.78 8.67 -12.62
CA ALA A 120 3.55 8.72 -13.40
C ALA A 120 3.24 7.37 -14.06
N ASP A 121 4.28 6.67 -14.53
CA ASP A 121 4.14 5.34 -15.15
C ASP A 121 3.60 4.34 -14.14
N VAL A 122 4.20 4.29 -12.93
CA VAL A 122 3.76 3.38 -11.88
C VAL A 122 2.39 3.78 -11.33
N GLN A 123 2.06 5.07 -11.23
CA GLN A 123 0.71 5.51 -10.88
C GLN A 123 -0.31 5.00 -11.90
N THR A 124 -0.02 5.12 -13.18
CA THR A 124 -0.91 4.64 -14.25
C THR A 124 -1.16 3.14 -14.15
N LEU A 125 -0.09 2.35 -13.95
CA LEU A 125 -0.19 0.90 -13.78
C LEU A 125 -1.01 0.50 -12.55
N LEU A 126 -0.81 1.18 -11.42
CA LEU A 126 -1.58 0.93 -10.21
C LEU A 126 -3.05 1.34 -10.37
N THR A 127 -3.32 2.48 -11.02
CA THR A 127 -4.69 2.92 -11.31
C THR A 127 -5.41 1.91 -12.20
N GLN A 128 -4.72 1.37 -13.21
CA GLN A 128 -5.25 0.31 -14.07
C GLN A 128 -5.54 -0.97 -13.25
N LEU A 129 -4.63 -1.35 -12.35
CA LEU A 129 -4.84 -2.48 -11.46
C LEU A 129 -6.06 -2.26 -10.55
N MET A 130 -6.21 -1.08 -9.94
CA MET A 130 -7.36 -0.73 -9.11
C MET A 130 -8.66 -0.73 -9.92
N SER A 131 -8.63 -0.27 -11.16
CA SER A 131 -9.79 -0.31 -12.08
C SER A 131 -10.26 -1.74 -12.33
N TYR A 132 -9.34 -2.70 -12.51
CA TYR A 132 -9.68 -4.12 -12.63
C TYR A 132 -10.44 -4.64 -11.39
N PHE A 133 -10.05 -4.17 -10.20
CA PHE A 133 -10.71 -4.52 -8.94
C PHE A 133 -11.97 -3.68 -8.63
N ASN A 134 -12.40 -2.80 -9.53
CA ASN A 134 -13.51 -1.85 -9.30
C ASN A 134 -13.30 -0.97 -8.05
N VAL A 135 -12.06 -0.60 -7.76
CA VAL A 135 -11.67 0.26 -6.64
C VAL A 135 -11.48 1.69 -7.12
N ILE A 136 -12.06 2.65 -6.40
CA ILE A 136 -11.94 4.07 -6.71
C ILE A 136 -10.58 4.58 -6.22
N THR A 137 -9.73 4.99 -7.13
CA THR A 137 -8.40 5.48 -6.80
C THR A 137 -8.42 7.00 -6.56
N ASN A 138 -7.82 7.45 -5.45
CA ASN A 138 -7.55 8.86 -5.26
C ASN A 138 -6.62 9.35 -6.40
N PRO A 139 -7.02 10.39 -7.17
CA PRO A 139 -6.23 10.86 -8.30
C PRO A 139 -4.88 11.47 -7.90
N ARG A 140 -4.72 11.84 -6.62
CA ARG A 140 -3.47 12.37 -6.07
C ARG A 140 -2.66 11.25 -5.40
N ALA A 141 -1.79 10.59 -6.15
CA ALA A 141 -0.77 9.76 -5.56
C ALA A 141 0.30 10.61 -4.85
N VAL A 142 0.85 10.10 -3.76
CA VAL A 142 1.99 10.73 -3.08
C VAL A 142 3.29 10.14 -3.63
N PHE A 143 4.10 10.98 -4.26
CA PHE A 143 5.42 10.62 -4.77
C PHE A 143 6.48 10.96 -3.74
N VAL A 144 7.30 9.97 -3.40
CA VAL A 144 8.33 10.09 -2.37
C VAL A 144 9.67 9.64 -2.91
N THR A 145 10.66 10.52 -2.90
CA THR A 145 12.03 10.17 -3.24
C THR A 145 12.76 9.59 -2.04
N ALA A 146 13.71 8.70 -2.30
CA ALA A 146 14.40 7.95 -1.26
C ALA A 146 15.22 8.80 -0.29
N ASP A 147 15.62 10.02 -0.68
CA ASP A 147 16.30 11.00 0.17
C ASP A 147 15.38 11.63 1.24
N THR A 148 14.07 11.37 1.17
CA THR A 148 13.07 11.80 2.15
C THR A 148 13.22 11.07 3.48
N VAL A 149 13.77 9.84 3.47
CA VAL A 149 13.93 9.02 4.67
C VAL A 149 15.40 8.91 5.03
N HIS A 150 15.76 9.33 6.24
CA HIS A 150 17.10 9.23 6.80
C HIS A 150 17.01 8.62 8.21
N ASN A 151 17.88 7.66 8.51
CA ASN A 151 17.92 6.95 9.80
C ASN A 151 16.56 6.44 10.30
N GLY A 152 15.67 6.02 9.40
CA GLY A 152 14.35 5.51 9.75
C GLY A 152 13.29 6.59 10.01
N GLU A 153 13.58 7.85 9.74
CA GLU A 153 12.66 8.97 9.92
C GLU A 153 12.39 9.70 8.60
N ILE A 154 11.20 10.28 8.48
CA ILE A 154 10.84 11.14 7.35
C ILE A 154 11.30 12.56 7.66
N ILE A 155 12.28 13.05 6.91
CA ILE A 155 12.93 14.34 7.17
C ILE A 155 12.33 15.52 6.37
N LYS A 156 11.51 15.27 5.35
CA LYS A 156 10.88 16.31 4.53
C LYS A 156 9.45 16.58 4.97
N LYS A 157 9.20 17.76 5.57
CA LYS A 157 7.88 18.18 6.08
C LYS A 157 6.79 18.27 5.00
N ASP A 158 7.15 18.63 3.76
CA ASP A 158 6.21 18.67 2.64
C ASP A 158 5.68 17.28 2.28
N VAL A 159 6.50 16.24 2.43
CA VAL A 159 6.09 14.85 2.23
C VAL A 159 5.11 14.42 3.31
N ASN A 160 5.38 14.74 4.57
CA ASN A 160 4.45 14.46 5.67
C ASN A 160 3.09 15.12 5.39
N SER A 161 3.08 16.40 5.00
CA SER A 161 1.82 17.09 4.66
C SER A 161 1.04 16.40 3.54
N ARG A 162 1.74 15.92 2.50
CA ARG A 162 1.08 15.19 1.39
C ARG A 162 0.57 13.82 1.81
N LEU A 163 1.31 13.11 2.67
CA LEU A 163 0.87 11.82 3.23
C LEU A 163 -0.38 12.01 4.11
N ASN A 164 -0.39 13.08 4.92
CA ASN A 164 -1.52 13.42 5.78
C ASN A 164 -2.78 13.82 4.99
N GLN A 165 -2.62 14.37 3.77
CA GLN A 165 -3.75 14.70 2.88
C GLN A 165 -4.29 13.50 2.10
N LEU A 166 -3.58 12.37 2.10
CA LEU A 166 -3.99 11.15 1.40
C LEU A 166 -5.06 10.39 2.19
N VAL A 167 -5.04 10.54 3.50
CA VAL A 167 -5.92 9.92 4.49
C VAL A 167 -6.90 10.94 5.05
#